data_4376cfc136f1e3cabf5b41d6044f316b
#
_entry.id   4376cfc136f1e3cabf5b41d6044f316b
#
_cell.length_a   1.000
_cell.length_b   1.000
_cell.length_c   1.000
_cell.angle_alpha   90.00
_cell.angle_beta   90.00
_cell.angle_gamma   90.00
#
_symmetry.space_group_name_H-M   'P 1'
#
loop_
_entity.id
_entity.type
_entity.pdbx_description
1 polymer ?
#
loop_
_entity_poly.entity_id
_entity_poly.type
_entity_poly.pdbx_seq_one_letter_code
_entity_poly.pdbx_strand_id
1 'polypeptide(L)'
;MQIEVEKLTDFSLMKKVVKHVFNLDTRASLAKWYNSEHSPIRTQLFAIFAYDVPYSVCMQMRTHDKNGALFLIESGRPDAYGSDRVKSQSGNYREQPRNIFIMCNAQHLIDWSHKRLCGKAEKPTREFFSLLKRQIANVDADLAKMLVPKCVYRNGLCTEFKPCGER
;
A
#
# COMPACT_ATOMS: atom_id res chain seq x y z
N MET A 1 -6.65 -13.69 5.03
CA MET A 1 -6.37 -12.51 4.15
C MET A 1 -5.86 -12.99 2.80
N GLN A 2 -6.46 -12.53 1.72
CA GLN A 2 -6.00 -12.69 0.34
C GLN A 2 -5.89 -11.30 -0.27
N ILE A 3 -4.93 -11.08 -1.17
CA ILE A 3 -4.73 -9.79 -1.83
C ILE A 3 -4.50 -10.05 -3.32
N GLU A 4 -5.21 -9.28 -4.14
CA GLU A 4 -5.03 -9.20 -5.58
C GLU A 4 -4.64 -7.76 -5.93
N VAL A 5 -3.73 -7.58 -6.87
CA VAL A 5 -3.24 -6.27 -7.29
C VAL A 5 -3.26 -6.16 -8.79
N GLU A 6 -3.80 -5.06 -9.29
CA GLU A 6 -3.73 -4.68 -10.68
C GLU A 6 -2.95 -3.37 -10.82
N LYS A 7 -1.99 -3.33 -11.75
CA LYS A 7 -1.34 -2.09 -12.16
C LYS A 7 -2.18 -1.43 -13.24
N LEU A 8 -2.75 -0.26 -12.92
CA LEU A 8 -3.71 0.44 -13.79
C LEU A 8 -3.05 1.29 -14.88
N THR A 9 -1.80 1.71 -14.66
CA THR A 9 -1.08 2.58 -15.59
C THR A 9 0.30 2.03 -15.89
N ASP A 10 0.76 2.20 -17.11
CA ASP A 10 2.08 1.79 -17.54
C ASP A 10 3.11 2.94 -17.48
N PHE A 11 4.36 2.59 -17.70
CA PHE A 11 5.46 3.55 -17.70
C PHE A 11 5.38 4.57 -18.85
N SER A 12 4.70 4.25 -19.96
CA SER A 12 4.54 5.15 -21.10
C SER A 12 3.73 6.39 -20.72
N LEU A 13 2.69 6.24 -19.87
CA LEU A 13 1.94 7.37 -19.33
C LEU A 13 2.85 8.32 -18.55
N MET A 14 3.70 7.80 -17.67
CA MET A 14 4.62 8.63 -16.91
C MET A 14 5.60 9.39 -17.83
N LYS A 15 6.16 8.73 -18.86
CA LYS A 15 7.02 9.38 -19.85
C LYS A 15 6.31 10.53 -20.57
N LYS A 16 5.05 10.33 -20.98
CA LYS A 16 4.22 11.38 -21.59
C LYS A 16 4.04 12.57 -20.66
N VAL A 17 3.75 12.31 -19.38
CA VAL A 17 3.61 13.37 -18.36
C VAL A 17 4.92 14.12 -18.17
N VAL A 18 6.06 13.42 -18.04
CA VAL A 18 7.40 14.05 -17.94
C VAL A 18 7.70 14.91 -19.17
N LYS A 19 7.42 14.42 -20.38
CA LYS A 19 7.59 15.20 -21.61
C LYS A 19 6.69 16.43 -21.64
N HIS A 20 5.42 16.27 -21.27
CA HIS A 20 4.45 17.37 -21.30
C HIS A 20 4.75 18.47 -20.27
N VAL A 21 5.05 18.08 -19.03
CA VAL A 21 5.20 19.04 -17.92
C VAL A 21 6.60 19.67 -17.87
N PHE A 22 7.65 18.87 -18.14
CA PHE A 22 9.04 19.30 -17.97
C PHE A 22 9.78 19.46 -19.30
N ASN A 23 9.12 19.23 -20.44
CA ASN A 23 9.73 19.19 -21.78
C ASN A 23 10.96 18.29 -21.86
N LEU A 24 10.96 17.16 -21.14
CA LEU A 24 12.09 16.26 -21.01
C LEU A 24 11.78 14.88 -21.58
N ASP A 25 12.59 14.43 -22.54
CA ASP A 25 12.59 13.05 -23.02
C ASP A 25 13.48 12.20 -22.11
N THR A 26 12.85 11.54 -21.12
CA THR A 26 13.59 10.73 -20.17
C THR A 26 13.99 9.37 -20.73
N ARG A 27 15.27 9.00 -20.54
CA ARG A 27 15.81 7.66 -20.79
C ARG A 27 15.97 6.86 -19.47
N ALA A 28 15.66 7.47 -18.33
CA ALA A 28 15.75 6.82 -17.03
C ALA A 28 14.78 5.65 -16.94
N SER A 29 15.20 4.56 -16.31
CA SER A 29 14.36 3.40 -16.02
C SER A 29 13.30 3.74 -14.95
N LEU A 30 12.23 2.94 -14.88
CA LEU A 30 11.21 3.07 -13.85
C LEU A 30 11.80 2.90 -12.44
N ALA A 31 12.73 1.96 -12.26
CA ALA A 31 13.48 1.78 -11.01
C ALA A 31 14.20 3.06 -10.57
N LYS A 32 14.84 3.78 -11.49
CA LYS A 32 15.51 5.04 -11.18
C LYS A 32 14.51 6.12 -10.73
N TRP A 33 13.33 6.18 -11.35
CA TRP A 33 12.26 7.08 -10.95
C TRP A 33 11.72 6.75 -9.55
N TYR A 34 11.49 5.48 -9.24
CA TYR A 34 11.06 5.07 -7.90
C TYR A 34 12.12 5.40 -6.83
N ASN A 35 13.39 5.14 -7.10
CA ASN A 35 14.49 5.48 -6.17
C ASN A 35 14.62 6.98 -5.89
N SER A 36 14.27 7.84 -6.85
CA SER A 36 14.35 9.29 -6.70
C SER A 36 13.09 9.92 -6.10
N GLU A 37 12.00 9.15 -6.01
CA GLU A 37 10.69 9.59 -5.49
C GLU A 37 10.19 10.93 -6.07
N HIS A 38 10.59 11.27 -7.29
CA HIS A 38 10.08 12.46 -7.96
C HIS A 38 8.58 12.32 -8.30
N SER A 39 7.86 13.43 -8.25
CA SER A 39 6.41 13.50 -8.40
C SER A 39 5.79 12.70 -9.58
N PRO A 40 6.46 12.51 -10.74
CA PRO A 40 5.90 11.70 -11.83
C PRO A 40 5.55 10.25 -11.46
N ILE A 41 6.20 9.65 -10.43
CA ILE A 41 5.84 8.29 -9.98
C ILE A 41 4.39 8.19 -9.47
N ARG A 42 3.76 9.31 -9.12
CA ARG A 42 2.35 9.37 -8.71
C ARG A 42 1.39 9.06 -9.86
N THR A 43 1.86 9.06 -11.10
CA THR A 43 1.08 8.58 -12.25
C THR A 43 1.01 7.06 -12.35
N GLN A 44 1.81 6.33 -11.57
CA GLN A 44 1.75 4.87 -11.51
C GLN A 44 0.67 4.47 -10.49
N LEU A 45 -0.50 4.05 -11.00
CA LEU A 45 -1.68 3.74 -10.22
C LEU A 45 -1.88 2.23 -10.07
N PHE A 46 -2.41 1.85 -8.91
CA PHE A 46 -2.68 0.46 -8.56
C PHE A 46 -4.07 0.33 -7.96
N ALA A 47 -4.79 -0.74 -8.36
CA ALA A 47 -6.00 -1.21 -7.71
C ALA A 47 -5.66 -2.43 -6.85
N ILE A 48 -6.09 -2.43 -5.59
CA ILE A 48 -5.83 -3.47 -4.62
C ILE A 48 -7.17 -3.98 -4.11
N PHE A 49 -7.44 -5.26 -4.33
CA PHE A 49 -8.58 -5.99 -3.79
C PHE A 49 -8.08 -6.87 -2.66
N ALA A 50 -8.51 -6.63 -1.44
CA ALA A 50 -8.09 -7.42 -0.31
C ALA A 50 -9.30 -8.01 0.42
N TYR A 51 -9.22 -9.30 0.73
CA TYR A 51 -10.28 -10.11 1.29
C TYR A 51 -9.92 -10.57 2.69
N ASP A 52 -10.90 -10.64 3.56
CA ASP A 52 -10.76 -11.11 4.94
C ASP A 52 -9.68 -10.36 5.74
N VAL A 53 -9.63 -9.04 5.58
CA VAL A 53 -8.70 -8.16 6.29
C VAL A 53 -9.28 -7.81 7.66
N PRO A 54 -8.56 -7.99 8.78
CA PRO A 54 -9.00 -7.53 10.08
C PRO A 54 -9.36 -6.05 10.05
N TYR A 55 -10.51 -5.68 10.64
CA TYR A 55 -10.98 -4.30 10.60
C TYR A 55 -9.98 -3.29 11.21
N SER A 56 -9.24 -3.72 12.22
CA SER A 56 -8.15 -2.92 12.79
C SER A 56 -7.09 -2.53 11.76
N VAL A 57 -6.74 -3.43 10.85
CA VAL A 57 -5.79 -3.16 9.75
C VAL A 57 -6.39 -2.15 8.76
N CYS A 58 -7.67 -2.31 8.40
CA CYS A 58 -8.37 -1.37 7.51
C CYS A 58 -8.34 0.05 8.09
N MET A 59 -8.62 0.20 9.38
CA MET A 59 -8.63 1.50 10.07
C MET A 59 -7.23 2.09 10.16
N GLN A 60 -6.21 1.29 10.44
CA GLN A 60 -4.83 1.77 10.48
C GLN A 60 -4.33 2.28 9.12
N MET A 61 -4.73 1.65 8.02
CA MET A 61 -4.39 2.13 6.69
C MET A 61 -5.06 3.49 6.40
N ARG A 62 -6.36 3.58 6.65
CA ARG A 62 -7.15 4.81 6.40
C ARG A 62 -6.68 5.99 7.24
N THR A 63 -6.42 5.80 8.52
CA THR A 63 -6.00 6.90 9.43
C THR A 63 -4.60 7.42 9.14
N HIS A 64 -3.77 6.65 8.46
CA HIS A 64 -2.41 7.05 8.12
C HIS A 64 -2.22 7.40 6.64
N ASP A 65 -3.31 7.40 5.88
CA ASP A 65 -3.27 7.91 4.52
C ASP A 65 -3.23 9.46 4.54
N LYS A 66 -2.08 9.99 4.19
CA LYS A 66 -1.84 11.44 4.10
C LYS A 66 -2.03 12.00 2.69
N ASN A 67 -2.17 11.14 1.71
CA ASN A 67 -2.05 11.48 0.31
C ASN A 67 -3.34 11.28 -0.50
N GLY A 68 -4.44 10.86 0.15
CA GLY A 68 -5.76 10.77 -0.46
C GLY A 68 -5.98 9.54 -1.35
N ALA A 69 -5.54 8.36 -0.93
CA ALA A 69 -5.93 7.12 -1.57
C ALA A 69 -7.44 6.87 -1.43
N LEU A 70 -8.07 6.27 -2.43
CA LEU A 70 -9.46 5.85 -2.34
C LEU A 70 -9.55 4.54 -1.55
N PHE A 71 -10.34 4.53 -0.48
CA PHE A 71 -10.67 3.34 0.31
C PHE A 71 -12.17 3.08 0.29
N LEU A 72 -12.57 1.90 -0.16
CA LEU A 72 -13.91 1.37 -0.01
C LEU A 72 -13.83 0.13 0.89
N ILE A 73 -14.53 0.17 2.02
CA ILE A 73 -14.49 -0.87 3.05
C ILE A 73 -15.90 -1.46 3.19
N GLU A 74 -15.99 -2.79 3.21
CA GLU A 74 -17.23 -3.51 3.44
C GLU A 74 -17.93 -3.02 4.71
N SER A 75 -19.24 -2.71 4.59
CA SER A 75 -20.01 -2.22 5.74
C SER A 75 -20.14 -3.29 6.82
N GLY A 76 -19.95 -2.88 8.07
CA GLY A 76 -20.21 -3.72 9.26
C GLY A 76 -21.66 -3.65 9.76
N ARG A 77 -22.54 -2.86 9.09
CA ARG A 77 -23.93 -2.71 9.54
C ARG A 77 -24.78 -3.91 9.12
N PRO A 78 -25.61 -4.48 10.02
CA PRO A 78 -26.44 -5.64 9.72
C PRO A 78 -27.53 -5.36 8.66
N ASP A 79 -27.94 -4.09 8.50
CA ASP A 79 -28.94 -3.61 7.56
C ASP A 79 -28.34 -3.15 6.23
N ALA A 80 -27.03 -3.20 6.07
CA ALA A 80 -26.38 -2.80 4.83
C ALA A 80 -26.61 -3.83 3.73
N TYR A 81 -26.67 -3.35 2.49
CA TYR A 81 -26.76 -4.21 1.30
C TYR A 81 -25.58 -5.20 1.26
N GLY A 82 -25.87 -6.48 1.01
CA GLY A 82 -24.84 -7.52 1.00
C GLY A 82 -24.29 -7.92 2.39
N SER A 83 -24.99 -7.59 3.47
CA SER A 83 -24.50 -7.76 4.85
C SER A 83 -24.55 -9.20 5.37
N ASP A 84 -25.04 -10.18 4.64
CA ASP A 84 -25.23 -11.57 5.15
C ASP A 84 -23.94 -12.20 5.67
N ARG A 85 -22.81 -11.94 5.01
CA ARG A 85 -21.48 -12.34 5.47
C ARG A 85 -21.11 -11.72 6.82
N VAL A 86 -21.47 -10.45 7.05
CA VAL A 86 -21.19 -9.71 8.27
C VAL A 86 -22.12 -10.14 9.40
N LYS A 87 -23.39 -10.43 9.12
CA LYS A 87 -24.37 -10.90 10.11
C LYS A 87 -23.97 -12.22 10.77
N SER A 88 -23.27 -13.08 10.03
CA SER A 88 -22.81 -14.37 10.54
C SER A 88 -21.56 -14.28 11.42
N GLN A 89 -20.92 -13.11 11.51
CA GLN A 89 -19.69 -12.94 12.27
C GLN A 89 -19.98 -12.67 13.75
N SER A 90 -19.35 -13.45 14.62
CA SER A 90 -19.35 -13.24 16.08
C SER A 90 -17.95 -12.81 16.54
N GLY A 91 -17.88 -12.16 17.71
CA GLY A 91 -16.61 -11.79 18.32
C GLY A 91 -16.31 -10.30 18.35
N ASN A 92 -15.05 -9.96 18.60
CA ASN A 92 -14.62 -8.56 18.72
C ASN A 92 -14.77 -7.83 17.37
N TYR A 93 -15.57 -6.78 17.33
CA TYR A 93 -15.80 -5.97 16.13
C TYR A 93 -14.50 -5.50 15.45
N ARG A 94 -13.45 -5.20 16.19
CA ARG A 94 -12.14 -4.75 15.66
C ARG A 94 -11.38 -5.84 14.92
N GLU A 95 -11.67 -7.10 15.23
CA GLU A 95 -11.02 -8.26 14.60
C GLU A 95 -11.86 -8.86 13.47
N GLN A 96 -13.12 -8.44 13.34
CA GLN A 96 -13.99 -8.95 12.28
C GLN A 96 -13.39 -8.66 10.91
N PRO A 97 -13.27 -9.67 10.04
CA PRO A 97 -12.70 -9.50 8.71
C PRO A 97 -13.63 -8.68 7.81
N ARG A 98 -13.02 -7.87 6.94
CA ARG A 98 -13.70 -7.04 5.93
C ARG A 98 -13.03 -7.21 4.58
N ASN A 99 -13.83 -7.10 3.52
CA ASN A 99 -13.29 -6.87 2.19
C ASN A 99 -13.01 -5.38 2.01
N ILE A 100 -11.88 -5.06 1.41
CA ILE A 100 -11.52 -3.68 1.12
C ILE A 100 -11.01 -3.55 -0.31
N PHE A 101 -11.37 -2.43 -0.91
CA PHE A 101 -10.78 -1.96 -2.15
C PHE A 101 -9.96 -0.70 -1.87
N ILE A 102 -8.75 -0.64 -2.46
CA ILE A 102 -7.88 0.52 -2.36
C ILE A 102 -7.40 0.89 -3.75
N MET A 103 -7.57 2.16 -4.13
CA MET A 103 -6.89 2.71 -5.29
C MET A 103 -5.88 3.75 -4.84
N CYS A 104 -4.62 3.54 -5.19
CA CYS A 104 -3.51 4.38 -4.76
C CYS A 104 -2.42 4.47 -5.82
N ASN A 105 -1.44 5.33 -5.60
CA ASN A 105 -0.28 5.46 -6.47
C ASN A 105 1.01 4.88 -5.83
N ALA A 106 2.08 4.81 -6.60
CA ALA A 106 3.36 4.25 -6.14
C ALA A 106 3.91 4.96 -4.88
N GLN A 107 3.75 6.30 -4.78
CA GLN A 107 4.23 7.04 -3.60
C GLN A 107 3.48 6.63 -2.33
N HIS A 108 2.15 6.41 -2.41
CA HIS A 108 1.38 5.89 -1.26
C HIS A 108 1.95 4.56 -0.76
N LEU A 109 2.24 3.63 -1.68
CA LEU A 109 2.76 2.31 -1.33
C LEU A 109 4.13 2.40 -0.67
N ILE A 110 5.02 3.27 -1.15
CA ILE A 110 6.33 3.53 -0.55
C ILE A 110 6.16 4.10 0.86
N ASP A 111 5.39 5.18 1.02
CA ASP A 111 5.19 5.87 2.31
C ASP A 111 4.56 4.96 3.36
N TRP A 112 3.56 4.16 2.98
CA TRP A 112 2.94 3.20 3.91
C TRP A 112 3.92 2.10 4.32
N SER A 113 4.69 1.56 3.37
CA SER A 113 5.63 0.48 3.63
C SER A 113 6.69 0.88 4.66
N HIS A 114 7.14 2.12 4.63
CA HIS A 114 8.11 2.65 5.58
C HIS A 114 7.72 2.46 7.04
N LYS A 115 6.42 2.56 7.35
CA LYS A 115 5.91 2.39 8.72
C LYS A 115 5.29 1.01 8.96
N ARG A 116 4.65 0.45 7.95
CA ARG A 116 3.83 -0.76 8.11
C ARG A 116 4.61 -2.07 7.97
N LEU A 117 5.77 -2.03 7.34
CA LEU A 117 6.73 -3.14 7.34
C LEU A 117 7.74 -3.05 8.51
N CYS A 118 7.69 -2.00 9.33
CA CYS A 118 8.53 -1.88 10.51
C CYS A 118 8.18 -2.94 11.56
N GLY A 119 9.18 -3.51 12.26
CA GLY A 119 8.98 -4.47 13.35
C GLY A 119 8.14 -3.94 14.51
N LYS A 120 7.96 -2.61 14.63
CA LYS A 120 7.07 -1.96 15.61
C LYS A 120 5.60 -1.88 15.17
N ALA A 121 5.30 -2.12 13.90
CA ALA A 121 3.91 -2.18 13.46
C ALA A 121 3.21 -3.42 14.05
N GLU A 122 1.90 -3.35 14.27
CA GLU A 122 1.10 -4.49 14.71
C GLU A 122 1.27 -5.68 13.75
N LYS A 123 1.35 -6.88 14.31
CA LYS A 123 1.59 -8.10 13.54
C LYS A 123 0.61 -8.28 12.36
N PRO A 124 -0.73 -8.14 12.52
CA PRO A 124 -1.66 -8.27 11.39
C PRO A 124 -1.41 -7.25 10.28
N THR A 125 -1.01 -6.03 10.64
CA THR A 125 -0.69 -4.98 9.68
C THR A 125 0.60 -5.30 8.91
N ARG A 126 1.64 -5.80 9.58
CA ARG A 126 2.87 -6.25 8.89
C ARG A 126 2.60 -7.41 7.94
N GLU A 127 1.79 -8.37 8.36
CA GLU A 127 1.40 -9.51 7.52
C GLU A 127 0.68 -9.04 6.26
N PHE A 128 -0.28 -8.11 6.41
CA PHE A 128 -0.97 -7.50 5.28
C PHE A 128 0.03 -6.86 4.30
N PHE A 129 0.92 -5.98 4.79
CA PHE A 129 1.88 -5.29 3.93
C PHE A 129 2.95 -6.23 3.34
N SER A 130 3.29 -7.32 4.01
CA SER A 130 4.17 -8.35 3.47
C SER A 130 3.51 -9.13 2.33
N LEU A 131 2.21 -9.43 2.45
CA LEU A 131 1.41 -10.00 1.37
C LEU A 131 1.29 -9.03 0.20
N LEU A 132 0.93 -7.78 0.48
CA LEU A 132 0.79 -6.74 -0.54
C LEU A 132 2.10 -6.55 -1.33
N LYS A 133 3.25 -6.47 -0.66
CA LYS A 133 4.55 -6.37 -1.32
C LYS A 133 4.80 -7.54 -2.28
N ARG A 134 4.43 -8.78 -1.90
CA ARG A 134 4.55 -9.95 -2.77
C ARG A 134 3.67 -9.83 -4.00
N GLN A 135 2.43 -9.36 -3.86
CA GLN A 135 1.53 -9.16 -4.99
C GLN A 135 2.01 -8.01 -5.91
N ILE A 136 2.51 -6.92 -5.33
CA ILE A 136 3.13 -5.84 -6.11
C ILE A 136 4.33 -6.36 -6.91
N ALA A 137 5.13 -7.29 -6.37
CA ALA A 137 6.27 -7.84 -7.09
C ALA A 137 5.88 -8.58 -8.39
N ASN A 138 4.66 -9.13 -8.46
CA ASN A 138 4.15 -9.80 -9.66
C ASN A 138 3.79 -8.81 -10.79
N VAL A 139 3.40 -7.58 -10.45
CA VAL A 139 2.94 -6.57 -11.43
C VAL A 139 3.94 -5.42 -11.62
N ASP A 140 4.80 -5.18 -10.62
CA ASP A 140 5.85 -4.14 -10.63
C ASP A 140 7.00 -4.50 -9.69
N ALA A 141 7.93 -5.30 -10.18
CA ALA A 141 9.08 -5.77 -9.39
C ALA A 141 10.01 -4.63 -8.93
N ASP A 142 10.09 -3.54 -9.68
CA ASP A 142 10.93 -2.40 -9.32
C ASP A 142 10.32 -1.61 -8.17
N LEU A 143 9.01 -1.40 -8.17
CA LEU A 143 8.31 -0.80 -7.03
C LEU A 143 8.42 -1.69 -5.78
N ALA A 144 8.27 -3.00 -5.91
CA ALA A 144 8.35 -3.92 -4.78
C ALA A 144 9.69 -3.84 -4.03
N LYS A 145 10.80 -3.53 -4.72
CA LYS A 145 12.11 -3.31 -4.09
C LYS A 145 12.12 -2.08 -3.17
N MET A 146 11.29 -1.07 -3.48
CA MET A 146 11.15 0.15 -2.69
C MET A 146 10.25 -0.03 -1.45
N LEU A 147 9.41 -1.07 -1.43
CA LEU A 147 8.52 -1.35 -0.30
C LEU A 147 9.30 -2.00 0.84
N VAL A 148 9.94 -1.17 1.66
CA VAL A 148 10.80 -1.58 2.77
C VAL A 148 10.53 -0.74 4.03
N PRO A 149 10.87 -1.24 5.24
CA PRO A 149 10.86 -0.41 6.44
C PRO A 149 11.73 0.84 6.30
N LYS A 150 11.37 1.93 6.97
CA LYS A 150 12.09 3.21 6.88
C LYS A 150 13.56 3.10 7.27
N CYS A 151 13.91 2.25 8.23
CA CYS A 151 15.32 2.02 8.60
C CYS A 151 16.12 1.34 7.48
N VAL A 152 15.50 0.40 6.73
CA VAL A 152 16.13 -0.22 5.56
C VAL A 152 16.32 0.81 4.45
N TYR A 153 15.29 1.60 4.16
CA TYR A 153 15.36 2.71 3.21
C TYR A 153 16.47 3.72 3.53
N ARG A 154 16.77 3.93 4.83
CA ARG A 154 17.82 4.83 5.33
C ARG A 154 19.14 4.12 5.68
N ASN A 155 19.45 3.04 4.98
CA ASN A 155 20.70 2.30 5.16
C ASN A 155 20.99 1.86 6.62
N GLY A 156 19.94 1.45 7.34
CA GLY A 156 20.04 0.95 8.72
C GLY A 156 19.76 1.99 9.80
N LEU A 157 19.57 3.28 9.45
CA LEU A 157 19.27 4.32 10.43
C LEU A 157 17.82 4.22 10.92
N CYS A 158 17.62 3.73 12.14
CA CYS A 158 16.32 3.69 12.78
C CYS A 158 15.97 5.06 13.39
N THR A 159 14.76 5.55 13.16
CA THR A 159 14.25 6.82 13.70
C THR A 159 13.21 6.63 14.82
N GLU A 160 12.98 5.39 15.26
CA GLU A 160 12.10 5.08 16.38
C GLU A 160 12.81 5.38 17.71
N PHE A 161 12.06 5.86 18.72
CA PHE A 161 12.60 6.11 20.06
C PHE A 161 13.25 4.85 20.68
N LYS A 162 12.65 3.68 20.40
CA LYS A 162 13.21 2.38 20.78
C LYS A 162 13.27 1.51 19.53
N PRO A 163 14.47 1.28 18.95
CA PRO A 163 14.62 0.37 17.81
C PRO A 163 14.08 -1.03 18.11
N CYS A 164 13.53 -1.70 17.10
CA CYS A 164 12.99 -3.06 17.28
C CYS A 164 14.09 -4.15 17.36
N GLY A 165 15.32 -3.84 16.96
CA GLY A 165 16.42 -4.83 16.83
C GLY A 165 16.32 -5.73 15.60
N GLU A 166 15.21 -5.70 14.88
CA GLU A 166 15.03 -6.42 13.61
C GLU A 166 15.69 -5.59 12.48
N ARG A 167 16.68 -6.16 11.80
CA ARG A 167 17.38 -5.58 10.65
C ARG A 167 17.13 -6.41 9.41
#